data_965d39cf86f10aad3fbbacb1ca71203d
#
_entry.id   965d39cf86f10aad3fbbacb1ca71203d
#
_cell.length_a   1.000
_cell.length_b   1.000
_cell.length_c   1.000
_cell.angle_alpha   90.00
_cell.angle_beta   90.00
_cell.angle_gamma   90.00
#
_symmetry.space_group_name_H-M   'P 1'
#
loop_
_entity.id
_entity.type
_entity.pdbx_description
1 polymer ?
#
loop_
_entity_poly.entity_id
_entity_poly.type
_entity_poly.pdbx_seq_one_letter_code
_entity_poly.pdbx_strand_id
1 'polypeptide(L)'
;MDDIPIWRIRQAGPEDAEALSLVGSATFLESFAGVVDGSGIIAHCVHQHSAETYRAYLAKGAKAWLAEVEPGHAPVGYAMVCAPELELAHAGDLELKRIYMLSRYQGTVLASALMQAVVAAASGHARLLLGVKEDNRRALSFYAKHGFETIGTRRFDVGGKTYDDFVLARVLTPAPAQ
;
A
#
# COMPACT_ATOMS: atom_id res chain seq x y z
N MET A 1 22.05 8.61 -16.97
CA MET A 1 20.58 8.44 -16.90
C MET A 1 20.34 6.95 -16.74
N ASP A 2 19.94 6.54 -15.55
CA ASP A 2 19.56 5.15 -15.35
C ASP A 2 18.27 4.93 -16.13
N ASP A 3 18.34 4.12 -17.18
CA ASP A 3 17.15 3.71 -17.93
C ASP A 3 16.19 3.07 -16.96
N ILE A 4 15.00 3.67 -16.81
CA ILE A 4 13.91 3.03 -16.08
C ILE A 4 13.60 1.75 -16.83
N PRO A 5 13.77 0.57 -16.20
CA PRO A 5 13.50 -0.68 -16.87
C PRO A 5 12.05 -0.72 -17.38
N ILE A 6 11.79 -1.48 -18.43
CA ILE A 6 10.42 -1.74 -18.89
C ILE A 6 9.61 -2.26 -17.74
N TRP A 7 8.47 -1.65 -17.48
CA TRP A 7 7.63 -1.96 -16.32
C TRP A 7 6.15 -2.12 -16.70
N ARG A 8 5.41 -2.76 -15.82
CA ARG A 8 3.94 -2.83 -15.92
C ARG A 8 3.30 -2.76 -14.54
N ILE A 9 2.05 -2.30 -14.50
CA ILE A 9 1.14 -2.46 -13.36
C ILE A 9 0.05 -3.43 -13.78
N ARG A 10 -0.21 -4.44 -12.97
CA ARG A 10 -1.33 -5.36 -13.19
C ARG A 10 -2.03 -5.71 -11.88
N GLN A 11 -3.31 -6.05 -11.98
CA GLN A 11 -4.04 -6.58 -10.84
C GLN A 11 -3.51 -7.99 -10.51
N ALA A 12 -3.33 -8.25 -9.23
CA ALA A 12 -2.89 -9.52 -8.70
C ALA A 12 -4.08 -10.39 -8.31
N GLY A 13 -3.94 -11.71 -8.54
CA GLY A 13 -4.88 -12.73 -8.10
C GLY A 13 -4.32 -13.58 -6.95
N PRO A 14 -5.07 -14.61 -6.50
CA PRO A 14 -4.61 -15.53 -5.46
C PRO A 14 -3.32 -16.28 -5.81
N GLU A 15 -3.05 -16.50 -7.09
CA GLU A 15 -1.83 -17.10 -7.63
C GLU A 15 -0.58 -16.23 -7.44
N ASP A 16 -0.76 -14.94 -7.20
CA ASP A 16 0.32 -13.96 -6.99
C ASP A 16 0.69 -13.78 -5.51
N ALA A 17 0.11 -14.57 -4.62
CA ALA A 17 0.30 -14.39 -3.18
C ALA A 17 1.77 -14.50 -2.75
N GLU A 18 2.57 -15.34 -3.39
CA GLU A 18 4.01 -15.46 -3.15
C GLU A 18 4.77 -14.20 -3.61
N ALA A 19 4.40 -13.63 -4.75
CA ALA A 19 5.00 -12.37 -5.23
C ALA A 19 4.63 -11.20 -4.31
N LEU A 20 3.39 -11.12 -3.85
CA LEU A 20 2.94 -10.13 -2.86
C LEU A 20 3.67 -10.32 -1.53
N SER A 21 3.85 -11.54 -1.07
CA SER A 21 4.61 -11.88 0.14
C SER A 21 6.06 -11.42 0.04
N LEU A 22 6.72 -11.71 -1.08
CA LEU A 22 8.11 -11.34 -1.31
C LEU A 22 8.28 -9.82 -1.31
N VAL A 23 7.54 -9.10 -2.14
CA VAL A 23 7.69 -7.64 -2.24
C VAL A 23 7.17 -6.92 -0.99
N GLY A 24 6.14 -7.46 -0.33
CA GLY A 24 5.64 -6.95 0.94
C GLY A 24 6.67 -7.04 2.04
N SER A 25 7.31 -8.20 2.21
CA SER A 25 8.38 -8.41 3.19
C SER A 25 9.62 -7.58 2.86
N ALA A 26 10.05 -7.54 1.60
CA ALA A 26 11.22 -6.77 1.18
C ALA A 26 11.05 -5.26 1.43
N THR A 27 9.92 -4.69 1.06
CA THR A 27 9.63 -3.26 1.26
C THR A 27 9.43 -2.91 2.73
N PHE A 28 8.88 -3.83 3.53
CA PHE A 28 8.77 -3.65 4.97
C PHE A 28 10.15 -3.66 5.64
N LEU A 29 10.99 -4.64 5.33
CA LEU A 29 12.37 -4.70 5.82
C LEU A 29 13.14 -3.42 5.47
N GLU A 30 13.06 -2.97 4.23
CA GLU A 30 13.76 -1.77 3.75
C GLU A 30 13.29 -0.50 4.49
N SER A 31 11.98 -0.42 4.82
CA SER A 31 11.40 0.74 5.50
C SER A 31 11.70 0.79 7.00
N PHE A 32 11.82 -0.37 7.66
CA PHE A 32 11.89 -0.46 9.11
C PHE A 32 13.22 -0.95 9.68
N ALA A 33 14.16 -1.39 8.83
CA ALA A 33 15.53 -1.71 9.27
C ALA A 33 16.19 -0.47 9.89
N GLY A 34 16.74 -0.66 11.10
CA GLY A 34 17.31 0.45 11.90
C GLY A 34 16.29 1.27 12.69
N VAL A 35 14.99 1.02 12.53
CA VAL A 35 13.89 1.68 13.27
C VAL A 35 13.21 0.71 14.23
N VAL A 36 12.91 -0.48 13.75
CA VAL A 36 12.28 -1.56 14.52
C VAL A 36 13.32 -2.66 14.76
N ASP A 37 13.23 -3.30 15.91
CA ASP A 37 14.06 -4.46 16.24
C ASP A 37 13.89 -5.60 15.21
N GLY A 38 15.01 -6.28 14.89
CA GLY A 38 15.02 -7.32 13.85
C GLY A 38 14.04 -8.46 14.11
N SER A 39 13.86 -8.88 15.36
CA SER A 39 12.88 -9.90 15.73
C SER A 39 11.43 -9.43 15.47
N GLY A 40 11.15 -8.15 15.72
CA GLY A 40 9.87 -7.53 15.41
C GLY A 40 9.58 -7.46 13.91
N ILE A 41 10.60 -7.16 13.10
CA ILE A 41 10.49 -7.16 11.62
C ILE A 41 10.18 -8.58 11.13
N ILE A 42 10.91 -9.59 11.61
CA ILE A 42 10.71 -10.99 11.23
C ILE A 42 9.30 -11.44 11.59
N ALA A 43 8.87 -11.21 12.84
CA ALA A 43 7.52 -11.58 13.30
C ALA A 43 6.44 -10.88 12.47
N HIS A 44 6.59 -9.60 12.18
CA HIS A 44 5.64 -8.85 11.34
C HIS A 44 5.56 -9.43 9.93
N CYS A 45 6.69 -9.71 9.29
CA CYS A 45 6.71 -10.29 7.95
C CYS A 45 6.07 -11.67 7.90
N VAL A 46 6.38 -12.54 8.89
CA VAL A 46 5.79 -13.89 8.97
C VAL A 46 4.26 -13.85 9.12
N HIS A 47 3.73 -12.91 9.90
CA HIS A 47 2.29 -12.85 10.18
C HIS A 47 1.53 -11.96 9.21
N GLN A 48 2.08 -10.81 8.83
CA GLN A 48 1.36 -9.81 8.05
C GLN A 48 1.68 -9.83 6.55
N HIS A 49 2.81 -10.43 6.17
CA HIS A 49 3.26 -10.52 4.78
C HIS A 49 3.41 -11.95 4.27
N SER A 50 2.83 -12.95 4.97
CA SER A 50 2.80 -14.32 4.45
C SER A 50 1.89 -14.41 3.21
N ALA A 51 2.18 -15.35 2.33
CA ALA A 51 1.32 -15.64 1.17
C ALA A 51 -0.11 -16.02 1.61
N GLU A 52 -0.25 -16.73 2.72
CA GLU A 52 -1.54 -17.08 3.30
C GLU A 52 -2.35 -15.84 3.71
N THR A 53 -1.71 -14.84 4.33
CA THR A 53 -2.35 -13.57 4.70
C THR A 53 -2.87 -12.84 3.47
N TYR A 54 -2.09 -12.77 2.39
CA TYR A 54 -2.54 -12.14 1.15
C TYR A 54 -3.70 -12.91 0.50
N ARG A 55 -3.66 -14.25 0.46
CA ARG A 55 -4.79 -15.06 -0.02
C ARG A 55 -6.04 -14.81 0.80
N ALA A 56 -5.91 -14.70 2.13
CA ALA A 56 -7.04 -14.42 3.01
C ALA A 56 -7.67 -13.04 2.73
N TYR A 57 -6.86 -11.99 2.51
CA TYR A 57 -7.38 -10.67 2.11
C TYR A 57 -8.10 -10.73 0.77
N LEU A 58 -7.50 -11.35 -0.24
CA LEU A 58 -8.10 -11.49 -1.58
C LEU A 58 -9.42 -12.28 -1.52
N ALA A 59 -9.48 -13.35 -0.73
CA ALA A 59 -10.70 -14.14 -0.54
C ALA A 59 -11.83 -13.34 0.14
N LYS A 60 -11.50 -12.33 0.95
CA LYS A 60 -12.46 -11.40 1.58
C LYS A 60 -12.84 -10.22 0.68
N GLY A 61 -12.41 -10.21 -0.58
CA GLY A 61 -12.75 -9.17 -1.55
C GLY A 61 -11.75 -8.02 -1.66
N ALA A 62 -10.59 -8.10 -0.99
CA ALA A 62 -9.52 -7.15 -1.23
C ALA A 62 -9.04 -7.23 -2.69
N LYS A 63 -8.56 -6.10 -3.22
CA LYS A 63 -7.90 -6.04 -4.53
C LYS A 63 -6.46 -5.62 -4.35
N ALA A 64 -5.56 -6.25 -5.07
CA ALA A 64 -4.14 -5.94 -5.03
C ALA A 64 -3.58 -5.73 -6.45
N TRP A 65 -2.49 -4.99 -6.53
CA TRP A 65 -1.73 -4.75 -7.77
C TRP A 65 -0.27 -4.98 -7.52
N LEU A 66 0.40 -5.51 -8.53
CA LEU A 66 1.86 -5.63 -8.58
C LEU A 66 2.42 -4.61 -9.57
N ALA A 67 3.48 -3.94 -9.16
CA ALA A 67 4.38 -3.22 -10.02
C ALA A 67 5.57 -4.13 -10.33
N GLU A 68 5.76 -4.44 -11.60
CA GLU A 68 6.75 -5.42 -12.07
C GLU A 68 7.68 -4.79 -13.09
N VAL A 69 8.93 -5.25 -13.12
CA VAL A 69 9.95 -4.78 -14.06
C VAL A 69 10.60 -5.93 -14.82
N GLU A 70 11.08 -5.64 -16.02
CA GLU A 70 11.88 -6.58 -16.79
C GLU A 70 13.36 -6.61 -16.29
N PRO A 71 14.07 -7.76 -16.45
CA PRO A 71 13.58 -9.00 -17.08
C PRO A 71 12.76 -9.88 -16.13
N GLY A 72 11.81 -10.63 -16.70
CA GLY A 72 11.12 -11.69 -16.00
C GLY A 72 10.05 -11.26 -15.02
N HIS A 73 9.57 -10.01 -15.11
CA HIS A 73 8.47 -9.48 -14.30
C HIS A 73 8.75 -9.51 -12.78
N ALA A 74 9.94 -9.11 -12.38
CA ALA A 74 10.31 -9.03 -10.96
C ALA A 74 9.39 -8.03 -10.22
N PRO A 75 8.75 -8.42 -9.08
CA PRO A 75 7.91 -7.53 -8.32
C PRO A 75 8.76 -6.51 -7.57
N VAL A 76 8.53 -5.22 -7.80
CA VAL A 76 9.28 -4.11 -7.19
C VAL A 76 8.42 -3.19 -6.34
N GLY A 77 7.11 -3.37 -6.40
CA GLY A 77 6.14 -2.64 -5.62
C GLY A 77 4.76 -3.30 -5.67
N TYR A 78 3.90 -2.89 -4.78
CA TYR A 78 2.52 -3.38 -4.72
C TYR A 78 1.60 -2.40 -4.02
N ALA A 79 0.31 -2.57 -4.24
CA ALA A 79 -0.74 -1.90 -3.48
C ALA A 79 -1.87 -2.87 -3.19
N MET A 80 -2.60 -2.63 -2.10
CA MET A 80 -3.78 -3.40 -1.72
C MET A 80 -4.83 -2.51 -1.11
N VAL A 81 -6.07 -2.64 -1.59
CA VAL A 81 -7.26 -2.02 -1.01
C VAL A 81 -8.17 -3.08 -0.43
N CYS A 82 -8.85 -2.76 0.66
CA CYS A 82 -9.79 -3.66 1.33
C CYS A 82 -10.94 -2.88 1.97
N ALA A 83 -11.91 -3.60 2.53
CA ALA A 83 -12.88 -3.02 3.42
C ALA A 83 -12.16 -2.31 4.59
N PRO A 84 -12.63 -1.12 5.02
CA PRO A 84 -11.91 -0.35 6.01
C PRO A 84 -11.78 -1.05 7.37
N GLU A 85 -10.58 -1.00 7.93
CA GLU A 85 -10.28 -1.40 9.32
C GLU A 85 -9.96 -0.17 10.19
N LEU A 86 -9.86 1.01 9.59
CA LEU A 86 -9.58 2.28 10.26
C LEU A 86 -10.82 2.78 11.01
N GLU A 87 -10.66 3.18 12.29
CA GLU A 87 -11.77 3.68 13.13
C GLU A 87 -12.46 4.92 12.59
N LEU A 88 -11.75 5.74 11.80
CA LEU A 88 -12.29 6.97 11.17
C LEU A 88 -13.05 6.70 9.86
N ALA A 89 -13.20 5.45 9.47
CA ALA A 89 -13.93 5.08 8.27
C ALA A 89 -15.44 5.17 8.48
N HIS A 90 -16.15 5.55 7.44
CA HIS A 90 -17.59 5.62 7.36
C HIS A 90 -18.12 4.62 6.31
N ALA A 91 -19.43 4.44 6.30
CA ALA A 91 -20.08 3.63 5.27
C ALA A 91 -19.75 4.18 3.86
N GLY A 92 -19.38 3.28 2.95
CA GLY A 92 -19.01 3.64 1.58
C GLY A 92 -17.54 3.98 1.36
N ASP A 93 -16.71 4.02 2.42
CA ASP A 93 -15.27 4.20 2.30
C ASP A 93 -14.56 2.93 1.86
N LEU A 94 -13.36 3.08 1.30
CA LEU A 94 -12.40 2.03 0.99
C LEU A 94 -11.07 2.35 1.67
N GLU A 95 -10.34 1.33 2.12
CA GLU A 95 -9.03 1.53 2.69
C GLU A 95 -7.93 1.12 1.72
N LEU A 96 -6.99 2.03 1.45
CA LEU A 96 -5.69 1.69 0.88
C LEU A 96 -4.83 1.14 2.01
N LYS A 97 -4.90 -0.17 2.19
CA LYS A 97 -4.23 -0.88 3.28
C LYS A 97 -2.72 -0.85 3.17
N ARG A 98 -2.22 -0.96 1.94
CA ARG A 98 -0.80 -1.01 1.63
C ARG A 98 -0.52 -0.37 0.28
N ILE A 99 0.53 0.44 0.21
CA ILE A 99 1.19 0.84 -1.01
C ILE A 99 2.66 1.03 -0.72
N TYR A 100 3.49 0.16 -1.27
CA TYR A 100 4.92 0.14 -1.03
C TYR A 100 5.67 -0.14 -2.31
N MET A 101 6.89 0.38 -2.36
CA MET A 101 7.79 0.20 -3.48
C MET A 101 9.22 0.16 -2.98
N LEU A 102 10.05 -0.67 -3.56
CA LEU A 102 11.48 -0.67 -3.28
C LEU A 102 12.05 0.74 -3.49
N SER A 103 12.97 1.16 -2.63
CA SER A 103 13.48 2.55 -2.57
C SER A 103 14.01 3.05 -3.91
N ARG A 104 14.64 2.17 -4.69
CA ARG A 104 15.13 2.47 -6.05
C ARG A 104 14.05 3.00 -6.99
N TYR A 105 12.79 2.59 -6.81
CA TYR A 105 11.66 2.96 -7.68
C TYR A 105 10.75 4.01 -7.06
N GLN A 106 11.02 4.44 -5.84
CA GLN A 106 10.24 5.49 -5.18
C GLN A 106 10.48 6.84 -5.86
N GLY A 107 9.41 7.65 -5.96
CA GLY A 107 9.48 8.95 -6.63
C GLY A 107 9.55 8.89 -8.15
N THR A 108 9.40 7.69 -8.73
CA THR A 108 9.34 7.48 -10.18
C THR A 108 7.89 7.50 -10.70
N VAL A 109 7.75 7.49 -12.02
CA VAL A 109 6.45 7.34 -12.69
C VAL A 109 5.72 6.06 -12.29
N LEU A 110 6.47 5.02 -11.92
CA LEU A 110 5.93 3.73 -11.50
C LEU A 110 5.09 3.84 -10.20
N ALA A 111 5.55 4.62 -9.23
CA ALA A 111 4.80 4.86 -8.00
C ALA A 111 3.47 5.59 -8.28
N SER A 112 3.50 6.60 -9.14
CA SER A 112 2.29 7.32 -9.55
C SER A 112 1.33 6.44 -10.35
N ALA A 113 1.84 5.59 -11.24
CA ALA A 113 1.02 4.65 -12.00
C ALA A 113 0.33 3.63 -11.08
N LEU A 114 1.03 3.13 -10.05
CA LEU A 114 0.45 2.24 -9.05
C LEU A 114 -0.70 2.93 -8.27
N MET A 115 -0.49 4.18 -7.84
CA MET A 115 -1.55 4.96 -7.17
C MET A 115 -2.73 5.24 -8.10
N GLN A 116 -2.49 5.52 -9.39
CA GLN A 116 -3.58 5.73 -10.36
C GLN A 116 -4.43 4.46 -10.53
N ALA A 117 -3.82 3.28 -10.58
CA ALA A 117 -4.55 2.01 -10.64
C ALA A 117 -5.45 1.82 -9.40
N VAL A 118 -4.94 2.13 -8.21
CA VAL A 118 -5.69 2.10 -6.95
C VAL A 118 -6.88 3.05 -6.99
N VAL A 119 -6.66 4.31 -7.37
CA VAL A 119 -7.71 5.34 -7.42
C VAL A 119 -8.79 4.97 -8.44
N ALA A 120 -8.42 4.45 -9.61
CA ALA A 120 -9.36 3.99 -10.62
C ALA A 120 -10.26 2.86 -10.07
N ALA A 121 -9.67 1.92 -9.33
CA ALA A 121 -10.39 0.81 -8.74
C ALA A 121 -11.28 1.21 -7.54
N ALA A 122 -10.99 2.33 -6.92
CA ALA A 122 -11.79 2.90 -5.84
C ALA A 122 -13.05 3.66 -6.33
N SER A 123 -13.25 3.75 -7.65
CA SER A 123 -14.45 4.36 -8.23
C SER A 123 -15.72 3.75 -7.66
N GLY A 124 -16.70 4.58 -7.31
CA GLY A 124 -17.94 4.15 -6.67
C GLY A 124 -17.90 4.14 -5.13
N HIS A 125 -16.76 4.34 -4.52
CA HIS A 125 -16.63 4.56 -3.07
C HIS A 125 -16.66 6.06 -2.74
N ALA A 126 -17.01 6.39 -1.50
CA ALA A 126 -17.07 7.80 -1.06
C ALA A 126 -15.69 8.40 -0.87
N ARG A 127 -14.82 7.70 -0.16
CA ARG A 127 -13.45 8.13 0.11
C ARG A 127 -12.50 6.94 0.05
N LEU A 128 -11.23 7.22 -0.26
CA LEU A 128 -10.12 6.30 -0.10
C LEU A 128 -9.29 6.75 1.11
N LEU A 129 -9.18 5.90 2.13
CA LEU A 129 -8.48 6.18 3.38
C LEU A 129 -7.16 5.43 3.45
N LEU A 130 -6.20 5.98 4.17
CA LEU A 130 -4.95 5.28 4.52
C LEU A 130 -4.39 5.76 5.86
N GLY A 131 -3.55 4.93 6.50
CA GLY A 131 -2.71 5.32 7.61
C GLY A 131 -1.26 5.48 7.15
N VAL A 132 -0.57 6.50 7.66
CA VAL A 132 0.83 6.77 7.36
C VAL A 132 1.54 7.32 8.59
N LYS A 133 2.79 6.87 8.84
CA LYS A 133 3.61 7.41 9.92
C LYS A 133 3.73 8.94 9.82
N GLU A 134 3.50 9.64 10.94
CA GLU A 134 3.48 11.11 10.98
C GLU A 134 4.81 11.77 10.56
N ASP A 135 5.93 11.08 10.78
CA ASP A 135 7.27 11.55 10.44
C ASP A 135 7.72 11.16 9.01
N ASN A 136 6.93 10.37 8.28
CA ASN A 136 7.22 9.98 6.91
C ASN A 136 6.88 11.09 5.90
N ARG A 137 7.69 12.16 5.92
CA ARG A 137 7.49 13.37 5.09
C ARG A 137 7.42 13.05 3.60
N ARG A 138 8.18 12.06 3.14
CA ARG A 138 8.18 11.66 1.73
C ARG A 138 6.83 11.06 1.32
N ALA A 139 6.31 10.13 2.11
CA ALA A 139 5.00 9.54 1.86
C ALA A 139 3.89 10.59 1.97
N LEU A 140 3.92 11.45 2.98
CA LEU A 140 2.95 12.54 3.13
C LEU A 140 2.93 13.46 1.90
N SER A 141 4.10 13.84 1.38
CA SER A 141 4.21 14.63 0.15
C SER A 141 3.65 13.90 -1.07
N PHE A 142 3.93 12.60 -1.19
CA PHE A 142 3.38 11.75 -2.25
C PHE A 142 1.86 11.68 -2.19
N TYR A 143 1.28 11.43 -1.02
CA TYR A 143 -0.18 11.37 -0.85
C TYR A 143 -0.84 12.72 -1.08
N ALA A 144 -0.25 13.82 -0.62
CA ALA A 144 -0.77 15.17 -0.88
C ALA A 144 -0.85 15.48 -2.39
N LYS A 145 0.17 15.09 -3.18
CA LYS A 145 0.16 15.20 -4.65
C LYS A 145 -0.96 14.38 -5.30
N HIS A 146 -1.41 13.33 -4.64
CA HIS A 146 -2.51 12.48 -5.10
C HIS A 146 -3.86 12.84 -4.48
N GLY A 147 -3.99 14.01 -3.86
CA GLY A 147 -5.26 14.55 -3.38
C GLY A 147 -5.72 14.01 -2.04
N PHE A 148 -4.82 13.44 -1.23
CA PHE A 148 -5.12 13.04 0.14
C PHE A 148 -4.91 14.19 1.11
N GLU A 149 -5.77 14.28 2.12
CA GLU A 149 -5.71 15.24 3.21
C GLU A 149 -5.76 14.49 4.55
N THR A 150 -5.11 15.04 5.57
CA THR A 150 -5.15 14.47 6.93
C THR A 150 -6.52 14.71 7.55
N ILE A 151 -7.16 13.65 8.04
CA ILE A 151 -8.47 13.69 8.71
C ILE A 151 -8.41 13.31 10.18
N GLY A 152 -7.29 12.80 10.66
CA GLY A 152 -7.11 12.43 12.06
C GLY A 152 -5.80 11.67 12.29
N THR A 153 -5.71 11.04 13.46
CA THR A 153 -4.55 10.26 13.88
C THR A 153 -4.98 8.89 14.40
N ARG A 154 -4.06 7.95 14.41
CA ARG A 154 -4.20 6.63 15.06
C ARG A 154 -2.89 6.19 15.67
N ARG A 155 -2.95 5.21 16.56
CA ARG A 155 -1.75 4.49 17.02
C ARG A 155 -1.57 3.20 16.24
N PHE A 156 -0.32 2.92 15.89
CA PHE A 156 0.06 1.72 15.16
C PHE A 156 1.21 1.00 15.86
N ASP A 157 1.00 -0.28 16.20
CA ASP A 157 1.98 -1.08 16.93
C ASP A 157 2.77 -1.98 15.98
N VAL A 158 4.11 -1.92 16.10
CA VAL A 158 5.04 -2.82 15.40
C VAL A 158 6.16 -3.22 16.34
N GLY A 159 6.41 -4.52 16.49
CA GLY A 159 7.51 -5.04 17.29
C GLY A 159 7.51 -4.56 18.74
N GLY A 160 6.33 -4.40 19.35
CA GLY A 160 6.16 -3.94 20.72
C GLY A 160 6.40 -2.43 20.95
N LYS A 161 6.55 -1.66 19.87
CA LYS A 161 6.60 -0.20 19.89
C LYS A 161 5.35 0.39 19.26
N THR A 162 4.83 1.45 19.88
CA THR A 162 3.70 2.22 19.38
C THR A 162 4.21 3.42 18.59
N TYR A 163 3.67 3.63 17.40
CA TYR A 163 3.92 4.77 16.54
C TYR A 163 2.64 5.56 16.33
N ASP A 164 2.78 6.87 16.24
CA ASP A 164 1.69 7.75 15.86
C ASP A 164 1.63 7.86 14.33
N ASP A 165 0.45 7.61 13.79
CA ASP A 165 0.15 7.71 12.37
C ASP A 165 -0.86 8.81 12.13
N PHE A 166 -0.75 9.49 10.99
CA PHE A 166 -1.87 10.23 10.42
C PHE A 166 -2.82 9.28 9.68
N VAL A 167 -4.10 9.58 9.76
CA VAL A 167 -5.10 9.00 8.87
C VAL A 167 -5.41 10.04 7.80
N LEU A 168 -5.23 9.66 6.55
CA LEU A 168 -5.47 10.49 5.39
C LEU A 168 -6.68 9.97 4.64
N ALA A 169 -7.40 10.89 3.98
CA ALA A 169 -8.50 10.55 3.09
C ALA A 169 -8.43 11.35 1.80
N ARG A 170 -8.80 10.69 0.71
CA ARG A 170 -9.08 11.32 -0.57
C ARG A 170 -10.57 11.15 -0.87
N VAL A 171 -11.29 12.25 -1.06
CA VAL A 171 -12.66 12.22 -1.56
C VAL A 171 -12.64 11.76 -3.02
N LEU A 172 -13.48 10.79 -3.33
CA LEU A 172 -13.58 10.23 -4.68
C LEU A 172 -14.74 10.89 -5.41
N THR A 173 -14.56 11.18 -6.69
CA THR A 173 -15.63 11.68 -7.52
C THR A 173 -16.65 10.56 -7.72
N PRO A 174 -17.96 10.77 -7.50
CA PRO A 174 -18.97 9.78 -7.83
C PRO A 174 -18.81 9.34 -9.28
N ALA A 175 -19.02 8.03 -9.55
CA ALA A 175 -19.08 7.56 -10.91
C ALA A 175 -20.19 8.35 -11.67
N PRO A 176 -19.96 8.78 -12.92
CA PRO A 176 -21.00 9.43 -13.68
C PRO A 176 -22.23 8.52 -13.75
N ALA A 177 -23.39 9.07 -13.45
CA ALA A 177 -24.66 8.35 -13.57
C ALA A 177 -24.80 7.84 -15.03
N GLN A 178 -25.01 6.52 -15.16
CA GLN A 178 -25.33 5.90 -16.46
C GLN A 178 -26.76 6.25 -16.86
#